data_9adef0995232290b68f1a74ad17ef87b
#
_entry.id   9adef0995232290b68f1a74ad17ef87b
#
_cell.length_a   1.000
_cell.length_b   1.000
_cell.length_c   1.000
_cell.angle_alpha   90.00
_cell.angle_beta   90.00
_cell.angle_gamma   90.00
#
_symmetry.space_group_name_H-M   'P 1'
#
loop_
_entity.id
_entity.type
_entity.pdbx_description
1 polymer ?
#
loop_
_entity_poly.entity_id
_entity_poly.type
_entity_poly.pdbx_seq_one_letter_code
_entity_poly.pdbx_strand_id
1 'polypeptide(L)'
;PTQNIGQGLECAAEFDPQMKLEINEKLMLEIISNIENIFIFPSARNMSINNTDDVLSGDPIAMKSGAIIDSAKTLDSLLVKILKSEMNLEYERVIILIGKDRIKSQVDDFLSKNVESVVKSNIETYYGGQDHYDYLVSIIK
;
A
#
# COMPACT_ATOMS: atom_id res chain seq x y z
N PRO A 1 -1.18 3.18 -19.03
CA PRO A 1 -1.04 1.81 -18.52
C PRO A 1 -0.81 1.83 -17.03
N THR A 2 -1.48 0.90 -16.30
CA THR A 2 -1.31 0.72 -14.87
C THR A 2 0.12 0.23 -14.55
N GLN A 3 0.69 0.71 -13.46
CA GLN A 3 2.06 0.39 -13.04
C GLN A 3 2.11 -0.70 -11.96
N ASN A 4 0.99 -1.01 -11.34
CA ASN A 4 0.88 -2.01 -10.30
C ASN A 4 -0.55 -2.57 -10.19
N ILE A 5 -0.70 -3.63 -9.40
CA ILE A 5 -1.95 -4.35 -9.26
C ILE A 5 -3.05 -3.49 -8.59
N GLY A 6 -2.69 -2.60 -7.66
CA GLY A 6 -3.66 -1.71 -7.00
C GLY A 6 -4.36 -0.79 -8.01
N GLN A 7 -3.59 -0.10 -8.86
CA GLN A 7 -4.13 0.69 -9.96
C GLN A 7 -4.97 -0.15 -10.94
N GLY A 8 -4.50 -1.38 -11.24
CA GLY A 8 -5.23 -2.29 -12.13
C GLY A 8 -6.59 -2.69 -11.60
N LEU A 9 -6.69 -2.98 -10.31
CA LEU A 9 -7.95 -3.35 -9.66
C LEU A 9 -8.95 -2.20 -9.66
N GLU A 10 -8.51 -1.00 -9.31
CA GLU A 10 -9.38 0.19 -9.31
C GLU A 10 -9.86 0.54 -10.73
N CYS A 11 -8.97 0.52 -11.71
CA CYS A 11 -9.37 0.73 -13.11
C CYS A 11 -10.37 -0.32 -13.59
N ALA A 12 -10.20 -1.57 -13.18
CA ALA A 12 -11.12 -2.65 -13.55
C ALA A 12 -12.50 -2.51 -12.87
N ALA A 13 -12.53 -2.03 -11.62
CA ALA A 13 -13.76 -1.81 -10.88
C ALA A 13 -14.62 -0.68 -11.49
N GLU A 14 -13.98 0.37 -12.00
CA GLU A 14 -14.65 1.53 -12.56
C GLU A 14 -14.89 1.45 -14.08
N PHE A 15 -14.40 0.39 -14.74
CA PHE A 15 -14.62 0.18 -16.17
C PHE A 15 -16.10 -0.11 -16.47
N ASP A 16 -16.73 0.72 -17.31
CA ASP A 16 -18.08 0.51 -17.80
C ASP A 16 -18.08 0.11 -19.30
N PRO A 17 -18.42 -1.13 -19.63
CA PRO A 17 -18.44 -1.59 -21.03
C PRO A 17 -19.50 -0.90 -21.90
N GLN A 18 -20.44 -0.18 -21.29
CA GLN A 18 -21.46 0.59 -22.03
C GLN A 18 -21.00 2.02 -22.37
N MET A 19 -19.94 2.51 -21.72
CA MET A 19 -19.33 3.80 -22.02
C MET A 19 -18.44 3.74 -23.26
N LYS A 20 -18.27 4.89 -23.93
CA LYS A 20 -17.29 5.01 -25.01
C LYS A 20 -15.88 4.80 -24.50
N LEU A 21 -15.03 4.24 -25.36
CA LEU A 21 -13.64 3.94 -25.02
C LEU A 21 -12.88 5.16 -24.49
N GLU A 22 -13.05 6.30 -25.12
CA GLU A 22 -12.37 7.55 -24.75
C GLU A 22 -12.78 8.05 -23.37
N ILE A 23 -14.04 7.76 -22.94
CA ILE A 23 -14.54 8.11 -21.61
C ILE A 23 -13.90 7.19 -20.57
N ASN A 24 -13.89 5.87 -20.82
CA ASN A 24 -13.23 4.90 -19.94
C ASN A 24 -11.72 5.20 -19.81
N GLU A 25 -11.04 5.51 -20.92
CA GLU A 25 -9.62 5.87 -20.90
C GLU A 25 -9.35 7.09 -20.01
N LYS A 26 -10.14 8.15 -20.16
CA LYS A 26 -10.01 9.35 -19.33
C LYS A 26 -10.24 9.06 -17.85
N LEU A 27 -11.30 8.31 -17.53
CA LEU A 27 -11.60 7.89 -16.16
C LEU A 27 -10.48 7.08 -15.54
N MET A 28 -9.95 6.09 -16.27
CA MET A 28 -8.82 5.28 -15.81
C MET A 28 -7.56 6.10 -15.56
N LEU A 29 -7.26 7.08 -16.41
CA LEU A 29 -6.10 7.96 -16.21
C LEU A 29 -6.27 8.83 -14.95
N GLU A 30 -7.48 9.31 -14.68
CA GLU A 30 -7.81 10.06 -13.48
C GLU A 30 -7.65 9.18 -12.23
N ILE A 31 -8.18 7.97 -12.24
CA ILE A 31 -8.01 6.98 -11.16
C ILE A 31 -6.52 6.73 -10.89
N ILE A 32 -5.73 6.44 -11.91
CA ILE A 32 -4.29 6.17 -11.78
C ILE A 32 -3.57 7.36 -11.13
N SER A 33 -3.96 8.59 -11.46
CA SER A 33 -3.33 9.80 -10.91
C SER A 33 -3.67 10.04 -9.43
N ASN A 34 -4.79 9.50 -8.96
CA ASN A 34 -5.28 9.66 -7.58
C ASN A 34 -4.88 8.52 -6.65
N ILE A 35 -4.16 7.50 -7.14
CA ILE A 35 -3.71 6.38 -6.33
C ILE A 35 -2.22 6.49 -6.04
N GLU A 36 -1.88 6.56 -4.77
CA GLU A 36 -0.51 6.41 -4.29
C GLU A 36 -0.27 4.99 -3.81
N ASN A 37 0.87 4.40 -4.21
CA ASN A 37 1.22 3.04 -3.85
C ASN A 37 2.51 2.98 -3.05
N ILE A 38 2.47 2.23 -1.94
CA ILE A 38 3.59 1.99 -1.05
C ILE A 38 3.82 0.49 -0.99
N PHE A 39 5.04 0.07 -1.30
CA PHE A 39 5.48 -1.31 -1.25
C PHE A 39 6.26 -1.54 0.04
N ILE A 40 5.89 -2.55 0.82
CA ILE A 40 6.59 -2.94 2.04
C ILE A 40 7.20 -4.33 1.83
N PHE A 41 8.52 -4.44 2.01
CA PHE A 41 9.29 -5.65 1.78
C PHE A 41 10.60 -5.64 2.57
N PRO A 42 11.27 -6.79 2.76
CA PRO A 42 12.54 -6.84 3.47
C PRO A 42 13.67 -6.24 2.65
N SER A 43 14.53 -5.45 3.30
CA SER A 43 15.74 -4.92 2.67
C SER A 43 16.70 -6.05 2.26
N ALA A 44 17.20 -6.00 1.04
CA ALA A 44 18.19 -6.96 0.54
C ALA A 44 19.61 -6.69 1.05
N ARG A 45 19.87 -5.51 1.63
CA ARG A 45 21.21 -5.09 2.08
C ARG A 45 21.13 -4.08 3.22
N ASN A 46 22.24 -3.90 3.92
CA ASN A 46 22.37 -2.81 4.88
C ASN A 46 22.41 -1.47 4.14
N MET A 47 21.69 -0.47 4.67
CA MET A 47 21.63 0.87 4.13
C MET A 47 21.29 1.89 5.22
N SER A 48 21.48 3.17 4.92
CA SER A 48 20.99 4.26 5.76
C SER A 48 19.89 5.03 5.03
N ILE A 49 18.84 5.39 5.73
CA ILE A 49 17.77 6.26 5.24
C ILE A 49 17.97 7.65 5.89
N ASN A 50 18.06 8.70 5.08
CA ASN A 50 18.22 10.10 5.52
C ASN A 50 19.40 10.33 6.48
N ASN A 51 20.47 9.56 6.39
CA ASN A 51 21.67 9.61 7.23
C ASN A 51 21.42 9.37 8.74
N THR A 52 20.29 8.82 9.12
CA THR A 52 19.92 8.69 10.55
C THR A 52 19.57 7.28 10.98
N ASP A 53 19.08 6.44 10.09
CA ASP A 53 18.63 5.08 10.45
C ASP A 53 19.50 4.01 9.78
N ASP A 54 20.12 3.16 10.60
CA ASP A 54 20.78 1.95 10.12
C ASP A 54 19.73 0.86 9.86
N VAL A 55 19.49 0.61 8.59
CA VAL A 55 18.65 -0.49 8.11
C VAL A 55 19.56 -1.69 7.85
N LEU A 56 19.29 -2.79 8.51
CA LEU A 56 19.99 -4.04 8.28
C LEU A 56 19.31 -4.86 7.17
N SER A 57 20.08 -5.73 6.53
CA SER A 57 19.50 -6.70 5.60
C SER A 57 18.43 -7.54 6.32
N GLY A 58 17.24 -7.62 5.73
CA GLY A 58 16.07 -8.28 6.32
C GLY A 58 15.13 -7.36 7.08
N ASP A 59 15.56 -6.16 7.50
CA ASP A 59 14.66 -5.18 8.10
C ASP A 59 13.60 -4.74 7.07
N PRO A 60 12.33 -4.59 7.46
CA PRO A 60 11.29 -4.11 6.55
C PRO A 60 11.51 -2.65 6.17
N ILE A 61 11.35 -2.37 4.89
CA ILE A 61 11.43 -1.04 4.30
C ILE A 61 10.14 -0.73 3.52
N ALA A 62 9.80 0.55 3.47
CA ALA A 62 8.70 1.06 2.66
C ALA A 62 9.24 1.87 1.48
N MET A 63 8.73 1.59 0.28
CA MET A 63 9.11 2.25 -0.96
C MET A 63 7.88 2.91 -1.60
N LYS A 64 8.01 4.19 -1.96
CA LYS A 64 7.00 4.98 -2.68
C LYS A 64 7.66 5.65 -3.87
N SER A 65 7.08 5.52 -5.06
CA SER A 65 7.59 6.13 -6.31
C SER A 65 9.08 5.84 -6.59
N GLY A 66 9.54 4.63 -6.26
CA GLY A 66 10.92 4.20 -6.46
C GLY A 66 11.93 4.66 -5.42
N ALA A 67 11.51 5.44 -4.42
CA ALA A 67 12.34 5.87 -3.30
C ALA A 67 11.94 5.16 -2.00
N ILE A 68 12.94 4.80 -1.19
CA ILE A 68 12.69 4.29 0.17
C ILE A 68 12.33 5.48 1.04
N ILE A 69 11.15 5.43 1.64
CA ILE A 69 10.59 6.51 2.45
C ILE A 69 10.72 6.26 3.95
N ASP A 70 10.75 4.99 4.36
CA ASP A 70 10.79 4.64 5.78
C ASP A 70 11.28 3.20 6.01
N SER A 71 11.59 2.88 7.27
CA SER A 71 11.94 1.54 7.75
C SER A 71 11.51 1.35 9.20
N ALA A 72 11.50 0.09 9.66
CA ALA A 72 11.31 -0.26 11.06
C ALA A 72 11.97 -1.60 11.39
N LYS A 73 11.99 -1.98 12.67
CA LYS A 73 12.55 -3.28 13.10
C LYS A 73 11.57 -4.44 12.92
N THR A 74 10.28 -4.14 12.80
CA THR A 74 9.25 -5.15 12.52
C THR A 74 8.31 -4.67 11.43
N LEU A 75 7.76 -5.61 10.68
CA LEU A 75 6.82 -5.36 9.61
C LEU A 75 5.56 -4.64 10.12
N ASP A 76 5.04 -5.10 11.26
CA ASP A 76 3.83 -4.55 11.87
C ASP A 76 4.02 -3.09 12.32
N SER A 77 5.19 -2.78 12.91
CA SER A 77 5.50 -1.41 13.31
C SER A 77 5.66 -0.50 12.09
N LEU A 78 6.23 -0.99 10.98
CA LEU A 78 6.35 -0.22 9.76
C LEU A 78 4.98 0.03 9.12
N LEU A 79 4.12 -0.99 9.04
CA LEU A 79 2.77 -0.83 8.49
C LEU A 79 1.98 0.24 9.24
N VAL A 80 1.96 0.20 10.58
CA VAL A 80 1.28 1.22 11.40
C VAL A 80 1.89 2.61 11.20
N LYS A 81 3.21 2.70 11.12
CA LYS A 81 3.93 3.96 10.90
C LYS A 81 3.54 4.60 9.57
N ILE A 82 3.52 3.81 8.50
CA ILE A 82 3.10 4.25 7.16
C ILE A 82 1.63 4.67 7.16
N LEU A 83 0.73 3.86 7.71
CA LEU A 83 -0.68 4.22 7.80
C LEU A 83 -0.88 5.54 8.54
N LYS A 84 -0.22 5.74 9.68
CA LYS A 84 -0.32 6.99 10.45
C LYS A 84 0.24 8.20 9.72
N SER A 85 1.36 8.06 9.00
CA SER A 85 1.96 9.17 8.27
C SER A 85 1.13 9.60 7.06
N GLU A 86 0.63 8.64 6.30
CA GLU A 86 -0.11 8.89 5.06
C GLU A 86 -1.57 9.27 5.32
N MET A 87 -2.17 8.77 6.41
CA MET A 87 -3.57 9.07 6.76
C MET A 87 -3.76 10.43 7.43
N ASN A 88 -2.73 11.24 7.60
CA ASN A 88 -2.85 12.66 7.92
C ASN A 88 -3.27 13.52 6.71
N LEU A 89 -3.34 12.90 5.51
CA LEU A 89 -3.77 13.54 4.26
C LEU A 89 -5.25 13.21 3.99
N GLU A 90 -5.91 13.99 3.16
CA GLU A 90 -7.24 13.65 2.66
C GLU A 90 -7.16 12.41 1.78
N TYR A 91 -7.89 11.36 2.17
CA TYR A 91 -7.99 10.10 1.42
C TYR A 91 -9.42 9.55 1.55
N GLU A 92 -9.88 8.83 0.53
CA GLU A 92 -11.18 8.16 0.55
C GLU A 92 -11.08 6.78 1.19
N ARG A 93 -10.11 5.98 0.75
CA ARG A 93 -9.89 4.63 1.29
C ARG A 93 -8.45 4.17 1.09
N VAL A 94 -8.10 3.12 1.83
CA VAL A 94 -6.80 2.45 1.75
C VAL A 94 -7.04 0.96 1.50
N ILE A 95 -6.39 0.43 0.47
CA ILE A 95 -6.41 -1.01 0.18
C ILE A 95 -5.04 -1.60 0.51
N ILE A 96 -5.03 -2.67 1.30
CA ILE A 96 -3.82 -3.41 1.66
C ILE A 96 -3.89 -4.80 1.02
N LEU A 97 -3.03 -5.05 0.03
CA LEU A 97 -2.83 -6.38 -0.51
C LEU A 97 -1.74 -7.09 0.30
N ILE A 98 -2.11 -8.25 0.82
CA ILE A 98 -1.29 -9.05 1.75
C ILE A 98 -0.52 -10.11 0.96
N GLY A 99 0.80 -10.15 1.14
CA GLY A 99 1.70 -11.10 0.50
C GLY A 99 1.47 -12.55 0.93
N LYS A 100 1.99 -13.49 0.14
CA LYS A 100 1.74 -14.93 0.28
C LYS A 100 2.11 -15.52 1.65
N ASP A 101 3.17 -14.96 2.26
CA ASP A 101 3.72 -15.48 3.53
C ASP A 101 3.01 -14.90 4.76
N ARG A 102 1.90 -14.20 4.56
CA ARG A 102 1.12 -13.56 5.62
C ARG A 102 -0.29 -14.13 5.73
N ILE A 103 -0.82 -14.13 6.93
CA ILE A 103 -2.17 -14.62 7.22
C ILE A 103 -3.09 -13.42 7.40
N LYS A 104 -4.08 -13.28 6.51
CA LYS A 104 -5.01 -12.14 6.48
C LYS A 104 -5.69 -11.89 7.84
N SER A 105 -6.19 -12.93 8.51
CA SER A 105 -6.87 -12.77 9.81
C SER A 105 -5.96 -12.18 10.90
N GLN A 106 -4.66 -12.52 10.89
CA GLN A 106 -3.69 -11.95 11.83
C GLN A 106 -3.45 -10.46 11.54
N VAL A 107 -3.38 -10.07 10.26
CA VAL A 107 -3.25 -8.67 9.86
C VAL A 107 -4.49 -7.88 10.25
N ASP A 108 -5.69 -8.41 10.01
CA ASP A 108 -6.96 -7.77 10.39
C ASP A 108 -7.07 -7.58 11.91
N ASP A 109 -6.70 -8.59 12.69
CA ASP A 109 -6.65 -8.51 14.15
C ASP A 109 -5.63 -7.48 14.65
N PHE A 110 -4.46 -7.45 14.01
CA PHE A 110 -3.41 -6.48 14.34
C PHE A 110 -3.85 -5.04 14.05
N LEU A 111 -4.41 -4.78 12.87
CA LEU A 111 -4.93 -3.46 12.49
C LEU A 111 -6.06 -3.03 13.45
N SER A 112 -6.91 -3.96 13.87
CA SER A 112 -7.99 -3.68 14.82
C SER A 112 -7.52 -3.16 16.17
N LYS A 113 -6.34 -3.56 16.60
CA LYS A 113 -5.77 -3.22 17.90
C LYS A 113 -4.89 -1.96 17.87
N ASN A 114 -4.32 -1.64 16.70
CA ASN A 114 -3.25 -0.65 16.58
C ASN A 114 -3.64 0.57 15.75
N VAL A 115 -4.77 0.52 15.03
CA VAL A 115 -5.28 1.61 14.20
C VAL A 115 -6.61 2.09 14.78
N GLU A 116 -6.77 3.40 14.90
CA GLU A 116 -8.00 4.01 15.43
C GLU A 116 -9.23 3.59 14.60
N SER A 117 -10.37 3.44 15.27
CA SER A 117 -11.61 2.93 14.64
C SER A 117 -12.10 3.79 13.46
N VAL A 118 -11.92 5.11 13.53
CA VAL A 118 -12.30 6.06 12.46
C VAL A 118 -11.43 5.83 11.23
N VAL A 119 -10.15 5.60 11.42
CA VAL A 119 -9.17 5.31 10.37
C VAL A 119 -9.42 3.92 9.77
N LYS A 120 -9.72 2.94 10.62
CA LYS A 120 -9.97 1.57 10.21
C LYS A 120 -11.19 1.41 9.29
N SER A 121 -12.21 2.25 9.42
CA SER A 121 -13.42 2.16 8.58
C SER A 121 -13.13 2.31 7.10
N ASN A 122 -12.02 2.94 6.74
CA ASN A 122 -11.60 3.19 5.37
C ASN A 122 -10.45 2.28 4.90
N ILE A 123 -10.07 1.26 5.70
CA ILE A 123 -9.04 0.30 5.34
C ILE A 123 -9.68 -1.03 4.95
N GLU A 124 -9.38 -1.46 3.75
CA GLU A 124 -9.75 -2.77 3.22
C GLU A 124 -8.51 -3.64 3.06
N THR A 125 -8.60 -4.91 3.47
CA THR A 125 -7.50 -5.87 3.36
C THR A 125 -7.89 -7.02 2.46
N TYR A 126 -7.01 -7.40 1.54
CA TYR A 126 -7.19 -8.52 0.64
C TYR A 126 -5.95 -9.40 0.61
N TYR A 127 -6.13 -10.71 0.47
CA TYR A 127 -5.03 -11.61 0.21
C TYR A 127 -4.62 -11.46 -1.25
N GLY A 128 -3.46 -10.85 -1.48
CA GLY A 128 -2.90 -10.63 -2.82
C GLY A 128 -2.02 -11.79 -3.29
N GLY A 129 -1.41 -12.52 -2.36
CA GLY A 129 -0.56 -13.69 -2.66
C GLY A 129 0.74 -13.36 -3.38
N GLN A 130 1.16 -12.09 -3.44
CA GLN A 130 2.39 -11.67 -4.11
C GLN A 130 3.64 -12.17 -3.40
N ASP A 131 4.66 -12.55 -4.19
CA ASP A 131 5.90 -13.15 -3.72
C ASP A 131 6.93 -12.16 -3.16
N HIS A 132 6.97 -10.94 -3.70
CA HIS A 132 8.08 -10.01 -3.50
C HIS A 132 7.80 -8.92 -2.47
N TYR A 133 6.55 -8.73 -2.10
CA TYR A 133 6.12 -7.70 -1.15
C TYR A 133 5.29 -8.32 -0.06
N ASP A 134 5.61 -8.01 1.19
CA ASP A 134 4.77 -8.38 2.33
C ASP A 134 3.44 -7.64 2.30
N TYR A 135 3.50 -6.35 1.94
CA TYR A 135 2.30 -5.52 1.72
C TYR A 135 2.46 -4.62 0.49
N LEU A 136 1.36 -4.47 -0.24
CA LEU A 136 1.14 -3.35 -1.15
C LEU A 136 0.00 -2.51 -0.57
N VAL A 137 0.31 -1.29 -0.18
CA VAL A 137 -0.65 -0.32 0.37
C VAL A 137 -1.00 0.67 -0.73
N SER A 138 -2.26 0.68 -1.17
CA SER A 138 -2.80 1.63 -2.15
C SER A 138 -3.68 2.65 -1.43
N ILE A 139 -3.31 3.92 -1.51
CA ILE A 139 -4.02 5.04 -0.91
C ILE A 139 -4.76 5.77 -2.02
N ILE A 140 -6.08 5.81 -1.94
CA ILE A 140 -6.97 6.42 -2.91
C ILE A 140 -7.43 7.77 -2.35
N LYS A 141 -7.18 8.83 -3.13
CA LYS A 141 -7.49 10.23 -2.80
C LYS A 141 -8.73 10.71 -3.51
#